data_fbe17421c9968927ef24eee16eb5a70c
#
_entry.id   fbe17421c9968927ef24eee16eb5a70c
#
_cell.length_a   1.000
_cell.length_b   1.000
_cell.length_c   1.000
_cell.angle_alpha   90.00
_cell.angle_beta   90.00
_cell.angle_gamma   90.00
#
_symmetry.space_group_name_H-M   'P 1'
#
loop_
_entity.id
_entity.type
_entity.pdbx_description
1 polymer ?
#
loop_
_entity_poly.entity_id
_entity_poly.type
_entity_poly.pdbx_seq_one_letter_code
_entity_poly.pdbx_strand_id
1 'polypeptide(L)'
;MSLLEVSGLRKIYTTRFGGNQVEALHNVNFSVERGEYLAIMGESGSGKTTLLNILAALDSPTAGIVKLEGRELSKVKDAEKAAFRRDHLGFVFQEFNLLDTFTVEDNIFLPLVLAGRPYRVMRELLTPLAEQLGITEILKKYPYEISGGQKQRGAVARALITNPELLLADEPTGALDSKATDELLRLFGRINRQGQTILMVTHSVRAASTAGRVLFIKDGEVFHQLYRGEATDEQFYQRISDTLTMLTTGGMQR
;
A
#
# COMPACT_ATOMS: atom_id res chain seq x y z
N MET A 1 18.07 -4.31 -7.88
CA MET A 1 18.45 -4.04 -6.46
C MET A 1 17.17 -3.95 -5.66
N SER A 2 17.12 -4.74 -4.58
CA SER A 2 15.95 -4.75 -3.70
C SER A 2 15.69 -3.36 -3.11
N LEU A 3 14.46 -2.86 -3.25
CA LEU A 3 14.01 -1.61 -2.62
C LEU A 3 13.60 -1.86 -1.16
N LEU A 4 12.83 -2.93 -0.95
CA LEU A 4 12.34 -3.33 0.36
C LEU A 4 12.81 -4.75 0.66
N GLU A 5 13.37 -4.96 1.85
CA GLU A 5 13.78 -6.28 2.35
C GLU A 5 13.11 -6.54 3.70
N VAL A 6 12.45 -7.69 3.81
CA VAL A 6 11.83 -8.19 5.03
C VAL A 6 12.44 -9.54 5.36
N SER A 7 13.05 -9.65 6.54
CA SER A 7 13.79 -10.87 6.95
C SER A 7 13.42 -11.26 8.36
N GLY A 8 12.90 -12.48 8.53
CA GLY A 8 12.56 -13.07 9.82
C GLY A 8 11.57 -12.26 10.63
N LEU A 9 10.66 -11.52 9.95
CA LEU A 9 9.79 -10.57 10.61
C LEU A 9 8.77 -11.28 11.49
N ARG A 10 8.73 -10.87 12.76
CA ARG A 10 7.86 -11.42 13.79
C ARG A 10 7.16 -10.27 14.54
N LYS A 11 5.87 -10.44 14.82
CA LYS A 11 5.11 -9.49 15.65
C LYS A 11 4.21 -10.22 16.64
N ILE A 12 4.42 -9.93 17.92
CA ILE A 12 3.61 -10.42 19.02
C ILE A 12 2.97 -9.21 19.72
N TYR A 13 1.67 -9.23 19.87
CA TYR A 13 0.92 -8.29 20.69
C TYR A 13 0.65 -8.93 22.06
N THR A 14 0.94 -8.18 23.11
CA THR A 14 0.64 -8.59 24.50
C THR A 14 -0.46 -7.70 25.06
N THR A 15 -1.50 -8.28 25.63
CA THR A 15 -2.56 -7.52 26.30
C THR A 15 -2.04 -6.82 27.55
N ARG A 16 -2.56 -5.62 27.85
CA ARG A 16 -2.11 -4.76 28.97
C ARG A 16 -2.10 -5.43 30.35
N PHE A 17 -2.83 -6.52 30.53
CA PHE A 17 -2.95 -7.24 31.81
C PHE A 17 -2.20 -8.58 31.81
N GLY A 18 -1.24 -8.79 30.93
CA GLY A 18 -0.27 -9.92 31.01
C GLY A 18 -0.85 -11.31 30.71
N GLY A 19 -2.08 -11.40 30.15
CA GLY A 19 -2.75 -12.70 30.00
C GLY A 19 -2.47 -13.38 28.64
N ASN A 20 -2.89 -12.79 27.54
CA ASN A 20 -2.81 -13.44 26.23
C ASN A 20 -1.83 -12.74 25.31
N GLN A 21 -0.96 -13.53 24.70
CA GLN A 21 -0.11 -13.13 23.59
C GLN A 21 -0.77 -13.57 22.30
N VAL A 22 -0.82 -12.66 21.32
CA VAL A 22 -1.28 -12.96 19.97
C VAL A 22 -0.11 -12.72 19.02
N GLU A 23 0.38 -13.79 18.41
CA GLU A 23 1.40 -13.70 17.37
C GLU A 23 0.71 -13.40 16.05
N ALA A 24 0.86 -12.16 15.58
CA ALA A 24 0.23 -11.67 14.37
C ALA A 24 1.08 -11.91 13.12
N LEU A 25 2.40 -11.99 13.26
CA LEU A 25 3.34 -12.32 12.20
C LEU A 25 4.39 -13.30 12.74
N HIS A 26 4.67 -14.32 11.94
CA HIS A 26 5.58 -15.39 12.26
C HIS A 26 6.56 -15.63 11.10
N ASN A 27 7.82 -15.22 11.29
CA ASN A 27 8.92 -15.46 10.34
C ASN A 27 8.64 -15.03 8.89
N VAL A 28 8.05 -13.85 8.69
CA VAL A 28 7.75 -13.34 7.34
C VAL A 28 9.04 -12.92 6.63
N ASN A 29 9.24 -13.45 5.41
CA ASN A 29 10.41 -13.19 4.59
C ASN A 29 9.98 -12.90 3.16
N PHE A 30 10.36 -11.74 2.61
CA PHE A 30 10.24 -11.40 1.19
C PHE A 30 11.06 -10.14 0.88
N SER A 31 11.25 -9.88 -0.41
CA SER A 31 11.82 -8.63 -0.91
C SER A 31 10.95 -8.04 -2.00
N VAL A 32 11.08 -6.74 -2.24
CA VAL A 32 10.41 -6.03 -3.34
C VAL A 32 11.47 -5.28 -4.14
N GLU A 33 11.50 -5.52 -5.44
CA GLU A 33 12.41 -4.82 -6.34
C GLU A 33 11.88 -3.42 -6.69
N ARG A 34 12.78 -2.50 -7.05
CA ARG A 34 12.38 -1.17 -7.51
C ARG A 34 11.54 -1.28 -8.79
N GLY A 35 10.42 -0.57 -8.82
CA GLY A 35 9.45 -0.63 -9.93
C GLY A 35 8.55 -1.87 -9.91
N GLU A 36 8.65 -2.73 -8.90
CA GLU A 36 7.77 -3.88 -8.75
C GLU A 36 6.36 -3.46 -8.29
N TYR A 37 5.34 -4.12 -8.80
CA TYR A 37 3.98 -4.05 -8.29
C TYR A 37 3.64 -5.38 -7.62
N LEU A 38 3.66 -5.39 -6.29
CA LEU A 38 3.37 -6.53 -5.44
C LEU A 38 1.99 -6.40 -4.81
N ALA A 39 1.18 -7.45 -4.88
CA ALA A 39 -0.02 -7.60 -4.07
C ALA A 39 0.20 -8.60 -2.93
N ILE A 40 -0.35 -8.30 -1.76
CA ILE A 40 -0.37 -9.19 -0.59
C ILE A 40 -1.82 -9.57 -0.32
N MET A 41 -2.11 -10.87 -0.39
CA MET A 41 -3.44 -11.44 -0.16
C MET A 41 -3.44 -12.37 1.05
N GLY A 42 -4.62 -12.59 1.62
CA GLY A 42 -4.83 -13.51 2.74
C GLY A 42 -6.18 -13.28 3.39
N GLU A 43 -6.60 -14.21 4.23
CA GLU A 43 -7.85 -14.13 4.98
C GLU A 43 -7.86 -12.96 5.98
N SER A 44 -9.05 -12.58 6.49
CA SER A 44 -9.14 -11.63 7.60
C SER A 44 -8.37 -12.17 8.82
N GLY A 45 -7.60 -11.32 9.47
CA GLY A 45 -6.78 -11.72 10.61
C GLY A 45 -5.45 -12.40 10.28
N SER A 46 -5.09 -12.62 9.01
CA SER A 46 -3.83 -13.27 8.64
C SER A 46 -2.56 -12.43 8.86
N GLY A 47 -2.68 -11.21 9.39
CA GLY A 47 -1.53 -10.34 9.72
C GLY A 47 -1.21 -9.25 8.67
N LYS A 48 -1.98 -9.11 7.57
CA LYS A 48 -1.72 -8.14 6.49
C LYS A 48 -1.61 -6.69 6.98
N THR A 49 -2.58 -6.23 7.76
CA THR A 49 -2.58 -4.86 8.32
C THR A 49 -1.43 -4.67 9.30
N THR A 50 -1.08 -5.68 10.10
CA THR A 50 0.10 -5.65 10.98
C THR A 50 1.37 -5.51 10.16
N LEU A 51 1.52 -6.30 9.10
CA LEU A 51 2.66 -6.19 8.19
C LEU A 51 2.73 -4.80 7.57
N LEU A 52 1.62 -4.30 7.02
CA LEU A 52 1.57 -2.98 6.41
C LEU A 52 1.96 -1.87 7.40
N ASN A 53 1.48 -1.91 8.64
CA ASN A 53 1.84 -0.94 9.68
C ASN A 53 3.34 -0.96 10.02
N ILE A 54 3.97 -2.12 10.01
CA ILE A 54 5.42 -2.23 10.24
C ILE A 54 6.19 -1.67 9.04
N LEU A 55 5.80 -2.02 7.80
CA LEU A 55 6.41 -1.47 6.58
C LEU A 55 6.24 0.05 6.50
N ALA A 56 5.17 0.54 7.07
CA ALA A 56 4.84 1.95 7.21
C ALA A 56 5.64 2.69 8.29
N ALA A 57 6.45 2.00 9.08
CA ALA A 57 7.05 2.56 10.30
C ALA A 57 6.02 3.19 11.27
N LEU A 58 4.77 2.68 11.28
CA LEU A 58 3.71 3.01 12.22
C LEU A 58 3.76 2.10 13.45
N ASP A 59 4.27 0.88 13.27
CA ASP A 59 4.50 -0.10 14.34
C ASP A 59 5.93 -0.66 14.24
N SER A 60 6.40 -1.28 15.31
CA SER A 60 7.73 -1.89 15.36
C SER A 60 7.62 -3.41 15.44
N PRO A 61 8.48 -4.17 14.77
CA PRO A 61 8.50 -5.62 14.89
C PRO A 61 8.97 -6.05 16.29
N THR A 62 8.53 -7.23 16.72
CA THR A 62 9.06 -7.88 17.93
C THR A 62 10.42 -8.49 17.66
N ALA A 63 10.63 -9.03 16.45
CA ALA A 63 11.92 -9.56 15.97
C ALA A 63 11.97 -9.46 14.43
N GLY A 64 13.15 -9.69 13.87
CA GLY A 64 13.39 -9.58 12.42
C GLY A 64 13.75 -8.17 12.00
N ILE A 65 13.99 -8.00 10.70
CA ILE A 65 14.52 -6.76 10.12
C ILE A 65 13.69 -6.37 8.90
N VAL A 66 13.35 -5.08 8.82
CA VAL A 66 12.79 -4.45 7.62
C VAL A 66 13.73 -3.35 7.18
N LYS A 67 14.14 -3.39 5.90
CA LYS A 67 14.97 -2.34 5.29
C LYS A 67 14.26 -1.74 4.08
N LEU A 68 14.27 -0.43 3.98
CA LEU A 68 13.90 0.32 2.78
C LEU A 68 15.16 1.02 2.26
N GLU A 69 15.53 0.75 1.01
CA GLU A 69 16.79 1.24 0.41
C GLU A 69 18.03 0.97 1.26
N GLY A 70 18.11 -0.22 1.86
CA GLY A 70 19.20 -0.61 2.76
C GLY A 70 19.12 0.02 4.16
N ARG A 71 18.23 1.00 4.40
CA ARG A 71 18.03 1.63 5.70
C ARG A 71 17.05 0.81 6.54
N GLU A 72 17.51 0.34 7.69
CA GLU A 72 16.70 -0.45 8.61
C GLU A 72 15.69 0.43 9.35
N LEU A 73 14.39 0.08 9.24
CA LEU A 73 13.30 0.90 9.80
C LEU A 73 13.32 0.95 11.32
N SER A 74 13.73 -0.11 11.99
CA SER A 74 13.84 -0.17 13.47
C SER A 74 14.89 0.80 14.02
N LYS A 75 15.87 1.23 13.21
CA LYS A 75 16.92 2.18 13.59
C LYS A 75 16.55 3.64 13.35
N VAL A 76 15.39 3.89 12.71
CA VAL A 76 14.89 5.27 12.56
C VAL A 76 14.39 5.76 13.90
N LYS A 77 14.95 6.86 14.40
CA LYS A 77 14.56 7.46 15.67
C LYS A 77 13.10 7.92 15.64
N ASP A 78 12.39 7.83 16.76
CA ASP A 78 10.97 8.19 16.81
C ASP A 78 10.71 9.63 16.35
N ALA A 79 11.58 10.57 16.66
CA ALA A 79 11.48 11.95 16.20
C ALA A 79 11.64 12.11 14.67
N GLU A 80 12.29 11.15 14.00
CA GLU A 80 12.55 11.16 12.56
C GLU A 80 11.50 10.33 11.77
N LYS A 81 10.76 9.43 12.44
CA LYS A 81 9.81 8.52 11.77
C LYS A 81 8.75 9.25 10.95
N ALA A 82 8.23 10.39 11.44
CA ALA A 82 7.23 11.17 10.72
C ALA A 82 7.80 11.77 9.42
N ALA A 83 9.03 12.32 9.48
CA ALA A 83 9.73 12.82 8.30
C ALA A 83 10.07 11.68 7.33
N PHE A 84 10.55 10.54 7.85
CA PHE A 84 10.82 9.34 7.05
C PHE A 84 9.58 8.87 6.28
N ARG A 85 8.42 8.73 6.95
CA ARG A 85 7.17 8.36 6.27
C ARG A 85 6.77 9.35 5.19
N ARG A 86 6.84 10.65 5.50
CA ARG A 86 6.49 11.72 4.56
C ARG A 86 7.37 11.71 3.31
N ASP A 87 8.67 11.49 3.50
CA ASP A 87 9.65 11.68 2.44
C ASP A 87 9.87 10.42 1.59
N HIS A 88 9.64 9.22 2.16
CA HIS A 88 9.95 7.93 1.51
C HIS A 88 8.73 7.06 1.19
N LEU A 89 7.60 7.30 1.84
CA LEU A 89 6.42 6.45 1.72
C LEU A 89 5.19 7.23 1.27
N GLY A 90 4.44 6.67 0.33
CA GLY A 90 3.08 7.13 0.00
C GLY A 90 2.05 6.18 0.57
N PHE A 91 0.91 6.71 1.04
CA PHE A 91 -0.16 5.90 1.61
C PHE A 91 -1.49 6.14 0.91
N VAL A 92 -2.14 5.03 0.52
CA VAL A 92 -3.50 5.00 -0.01
C VAL A 92 -4.32 4.04 0.86
N PHE A 93 -5.36 4.56 1.52
CA PHE A 93 -6.23 3.83 2.43
C PHE A 93 -7.57 3.51 1.78
N GLN A 94 -8.28 2.53 2.31
CA GLN A 94 -9.61 2.14 1.89
C GLN A 94 -10.62 3.29 2.02
N GLU A 95 -10.60 4.03 3.13
CA GLU A 95 -11.53 5.14 3.42
C GLU A 95 -10.98 6.52 3.02
N PHE A 96 -10.07 6.57 2.04
CA PHE A 96 -9.49 7.78 1.47
C PHE A 96 -8.68 8.63 2.46
N ASN A 97 -9.13 8.76 3.71
CA ASN A 97 -8.53 9.57 4.78
C ASN A 97 -8.24 11.01 4.35
N LEU A 98 -9.17 11.61 3.57
CA LEU A 98 -9.16 13.03 3.26
C LEU A 98 -9.81 13.81 4.41
N LEU A 99 -9.27 14.96 4.72
CA LEU A 99 -9.83 15.89 5.71
C LEU A 99 -10.98 16.68 5.07
N ASP A 100 -12.19 16.53 5.57
CA ASP A 100 -13.40 17.15 5.00
C ASP A 100 -13.42 18.68 5.11
N THR A 101 -12.63 19.26 6.02
CA THR A 101 -12.48 20.70 6.22
C THR A 101 -11.51 21.35 5.22
N PHE A 102 -10.82 20.57 4.41
CA PHE A 102 -9.87 21.01 3.41
C PHE A 102 -10.33 20.67 2.01
N THR A 103 -9.98 21.51 1.03
CA THR A 103 -10.18 21.18 -0.38
C THR A 103 -9.32 19.97 -0.78
N VAL A 104 -9.59 19.39 -1.95
CA VAL A 104 -8.76 18.31 -2.51
C VAL A 104 -7.32 18.78 -2.67
N GLU A 105 -7.12 20.01 -3.17
CA GLU A 105 -5.77 20.62 -3.30
C GLU A 105 -5.06 20.72 -1.95
N ASP A 106 -5.74 21.23 -0.92
CA ASP A 106 -5.16 21.37 0.42
C ASP A 106 -4.79 20.01 1.02
N ASN A 107 -5.65 19.00 0.85
CA ASN A 107 -5.35 17.63 1.25
C ASN A 107 -4.08 17.08 0.58
N ILE A 108 -3.93 17.32 -0.73
CA ILE A 108 -2.76 16.87 -1.49
C ILE A 108 -1.49 17.60 -1.02
N PHE A 109 -1.60 18.89 -0.66
CA PHE A 109 -0.48 19.69 -0.20
C PHE A 109 0.01 19.37 1.22
N LEU A 110 -0.79 18.70 2.05
CA LEU A 110 -0.46 18.43 3.45
C LEU A 110 0.99 17.93 3.67
N PRO A 111 1.47 16.88 2.97
CA PRO A 111 2.84 16.41 3.20
C PRO A 111 3.90 17.45 2.81
N LEU A 112 3.66 18.28 1.80
CA LEU A 112 4.57 19.34 1.39
C LEU A 112 4.55 20.53 2.35
N VAL A 113 3.38 20.88 2.90
CA VAL A 113 3.24 21.89 3.96
C VAL A 113 4.02 21.47 5.21
N LEU A 114 3.87 20.21 5.63
CA LEU A 114 4.62 19.64 6.75
C LEU A 114 6.13 19.56 6.49
N ALA A 115 6.54 19.53 5.22
CA ALA A 115 7.95 19.62 4.81
C ALA A 115 8.45 21.07 4.69
N GLY A 116 7.60 22.08 4.95
CA GLY A 116 7.97 23.49 4.81
C GLY A 116 8.21 23.95 3.37
N ARG A 117 7.62 23.27 2.39
CA ARG A 117 7.82 23.62 0.96
C ARG A 117 7.07 24.91 0.61
N PRO A 118 7.69 25.83 -0.17
CA PRO A 118 7.02 27.05 -0.62
C PRO A 118 5.82 26.71 -1.54
N TYR A 119 4.75 27.51 -1.46
CA TYR A 119 3.53 27.32 -2.25
C TYR A 119 3.79 27.20 -3.76
N ARG A 120 4.72 27.99 -4.30
CA ARG A 120 5.11 27.91 -5.70
C ARG A 120 5.59 26.51 -6.09
N VAL A 121 6.46 25.91 -5.28
CA VAL A 121 6.97 24.55 -5.51
C VAL A 121 5.83 23.52 -5.41
N MET A 122 4.93 23.68 -4.45
CA MET A 122 3.78 22.79 -4.31
C MET A 122 2.88 22.81 -5.56
N ARG A 123 2.65 23.99 -6.14
CA ARG A 123 1.87 24.16 -7.38
C ARG A 123 2.58 23.56 -8.59
N GLU A 124 3.89 23.74 -8.70
CA GLU A 124 4.70 23.16 -9.79
C GLU A 124 4.64 21.62 -9.78
N LEU A 125 4.63 21.00 -8.60
CA LEU A 125 4.49 19.54 -8.44
C LEU A 125 3.06 19.05 -8.69
N LEU A 126 2.05 19.79 -8.22
CA LEU A 126 0.66 19.38 -8.31
C LEU A 126 0.13 19.40 -9.75
N THR A 127 0.49 20.39 -10.54
CA THR A 127 -0.11 20.60 -11.87
C THR A 127 -0.01 19.35 -12.76
N PRO A 128 1.20 18.81 -13.04
CA PRO A 128 1.33 17.62 -13.88
C PRO A 128 0.70 16.37 -13.23
N LEU A 129 0.75 16.26 -11.91
CA LEU A 129 0.18 15.14 -11.18
C LEU A 129 -1.36 15.16 -11.26
N ALA A 130 -1.99 16.33 -11.12
CA ALA A 130 -3.44 16.48 -11.22
C ALA A 130 -3.97 16.13 -12.62
N GLU A 131 -3.26 16.53 -13.67
CA GLU A 131 -3.57 16.16 -15.05
C GLU A 131 -3.46 14.65 -15.26
N GLN A 132 -2.36 14.03 -14.82
CA GLN A 132 -2.12 12.59 -14.91
C GLN A 132 -3.21 11.76 -14.22
N LEU A 133 -3.71 12.23 -13.07
CA LEU A 133 -4.71 11.56 -12.27
C LEU A 133 -6.15 11.94 -12.64
N GLY A 134 -6.34 12.91 -13.55
CA GLY A 134 -7.65 13.38 -13.98
C GLY A 134 -8.46 14.02 -12.84
N ILE A 135 -7.82 14.86 -12.03
CA ILE A 135 -8.44 15.52 -10.86
C ILE A 135 -8.38 17.04 -10.90
N THR A 136 -7.93 17.63 -12.00
CA THR A 136 -7.76 19.09 -12.14
C THR A 136 -9.04 19.85 -11.81
N GLU A 137 -10.19 19.38 -12.30
CA GLU A 137 -11.52 19.98 -12.14
C GLU A 137 -12.04 19.96 -10.68
N ILE A 138 -11.49 19.10 -9.84
CA ILE A 138 -11.96 18.89 -8.47
C ILE A 138 -11.03 19.47 -7.41
N LEU A 139 -9.89 20.05 -7.79
CA LEU A 139 -8.88 20.53 -6.83
C LEU A 139 -9.43 21.54 -5.81
N LYS A 140 -10.38 22.38 -6.21
CA LYS A 140 -11.00 23.40 -5.36
C LYS A 140 -12.26 22.93 -4.63
N LYS A 141 -12.70 21.68 -4.87
CA LYS A 141 -13.85 21.08 -4.20
C LYS A 141 -13.44 20.47 -2.86
N TYR A 142 -14.42 20.35 -1.97
CA TYR A 142 -14.27 19.62 -0.72
C TYR A 142 -14.56 18.11 -0.92
N PRO A 143 -14.05 17.22 -0.05
CA PRO A 143 -14.29 15.78 -0.18
C PRO A 143 -15.77 15.40 -0.25
N TYR A 144 -16.65 16.07 0.48
CA TYR A 144 -18.10 15.79 0.46
C TYR A 144 -18.81 16.21 -0.86
N GLU A 145 -18.15 16.98 -1.74
CA GLU A 145 -18.70 17.44 -3.03
C GLU A 145 -18.34 16.52 -4.21
N ILE A 146 -17.55 15.45 -3.96
CA ILE A 146 -16.98 14.61 -5.02
C ILE A 146 -17.28 13.12 -4.81
N SER A 147 -17.25 12.34 -5.89
CA SER A 147 -17.49 10.89 -5.84
C SER A 147 -16.39 10.12 -5.11
N GLY A 148 -16.68 8.89 -4.66
CA GLY A 148 -15.71 8.00 -4.04
C GLY A 148 -14.47 7.76 -4.90
N GLY A 149 -14.64 7.53 -6.20
CA GLY A 149 -13.52 7.38 -7.13
C GLY A 149 -12.67 8.64 -7.27
N GLN A 150 -13.30 9.83 -7.20
CA GLN A 150 -12.59 11.11 -7.20
C GLN A 150 -11.83 11.33 -5.88
N LYS A 151 -12.44 10.99 -4.73
CA LYS A 151 -11.75 10.99 -3.42
C LYS A 151 -10.51 10.11 -3.44
N GLN A 152 -10.64 8.90 -3.98
CA GLN A 152 -9.51 7.97 -4.04
C GLN A 152 -8.39 8.47 -4.94
N ARG A 153 -8.70 9.07 -6.10
CA ARG A 153 -7.67 9.71 -6.93
C ARG A 153 -7.00 10.90 -6.22
N GLY A 154 -7.75 11.68 -5.43
CA GLY A 154 -7.18 12.72 -4.57
C GLY A 154 -6.24 12.15 -3.49
N ALA A 155 -6.61 11.02 -2.86
CA ALA A 155 -5.77 10.32 -1.90
C ALA A 155 -4.49 9.75 -2.56
N VAL A 156 -4.59 9.21 -3.78
CA VAL A 156 -3.43 8.78 -4.58
C VAL A 156 -2.52 9.97 -4.91
N ALA A 157 -3.09 11.12 -5.29
CA ALA A 157 -2.31 12.35 -5.54
C ALA A 157 -1.54 12.78 -4.29
N ARG A 158 -2.20 12.79 -3.13
CA ARG A 158 -1.54 13.09 -1.84
C ARG A 158 -0.40 12.13 -1.53
N ALA A 159 -0.58 10.85 -1.84
CA ALA A 159 0.44 9.83 -1.62
C ALA A 159 1.65 9.99 -2.55
N LEU A 160 1.45 10.49 -3.77
CA LEU A 160 2.50 10.60 -4.79
C LEU A 160 3.19 11.96 -4.86
N ILE A 161 2.62 13.01 -4.27
CA ILE A 161 3.12 14.39 -4.42
C ILE A 161 4.55 14.58 -3.89
N THR A 162 4.98 13.75 -2.96
CA THR A 162 6.34 13.74 -2.41
C THR A 162 7.32 12.89 -3.23
N ASN A 163 6.85 12.24 -4.29
CA ASN A 163 7.61 11.29 -5.09
C ASN A 163 8.25 10.16 -4.23
N PRO A 164 7.45 9.37 -3.51
CA PRO A 164 7.94 8.37 -2.58
C PRO A 164 8.60 7.19 -3.30
N GLU A 165 9.55 6.53 -2.66
CA GLU A 165 10.16 5.29 -3.17
C GLU A 165 9.16 4.12 -3.20
N LEU A 166 8.25 4.06 -2.22
CA LEU A 166 7.28 2.98 -2.07
C LEU A 166 5.87 3.52 -1.83
N LEU A 167 4.92 3.14 -2.67
CA LEU A 167 3.50 3.36 -2.48
C LEU A 167 2.89 2.15 -1.76
N LEU A 168 2.37 2.37 -0.56
CA LEU A 168 1.64 1.38 0.23
C LEU A 168 0.14 1.63 0.05
N ALA A 169 -0.62 0.60 -0.34
CA ALA A 169 -2.06 0.68 -0.54
C ALA A 169 -2.77 -0.39 0.32
N ASP A 170 -3.64 0.04 1.21
CA ASP A 170 -4.44 -0.82 2.08
C ASP A 170 -5.87 -0.88 1.57
N GLU A 171 -6.27 -2.00 0.97
CA GLU A 171 -7.60 -2.24 0.39
C GLU A 171 -8.11 -1.06 -0.47
N PRO A 172 -7.32 -0.54 -1.42
CA PRO A 172 -7.60 0.77 -2.05
C PRO A 172 -8.89 0.81 -2.87
N THR A 173 -9.49 -0.36 -3.13
CA THR A 173 -10.73 -0.50 -3.91
C THR A 173 -11.94 -0.82 -3.04
N GLY A 174 -11.77 -1.05 -1.74
CA GLY A 174 -12.82 -1.58 -0.86
C GLY A 174 -14.06 -0.69 -0.69
N ALA A 175 -13.91 0.63 -0.86
CA ALA A 175 -15.01 1.61 -0.75
C ALA A 175 -15.52 2.10 -2.13
N LEU A 176 -15.13 1.45 -3.24
CA LEU A 176 -15.44 1.88 -4.60
C LEU A 176 -16.45 0.98 -5.29
N ASP A 177 -17.26 1.56 -6.17
CA ASP A 177 -18.05 0.79 -7.12
C ASP A 177 -17.15 0.13 -8.18
N SER A 178 -17.72 -0.78 -8.99
CA SER A 178 -16.98 -1.57 -9.97
C SER A 178 -16.27 -0.70 -11.02
N LYS A 179 -16.90 0.42 -11.47
CA LYS A 179 -16.33 1.31 -12.47
C LYS A 179 -15.14 2.09 -11.91
N ALA A 180 -15.31 2.69 -10.73
CA ALA A 180 -14.25 3.42 -10.05
C ALA A 180 -13.07 2.48 -9.66
N THR A 181 -13.38 1.22 -9.29
CA THR A 181 -12.38 0.18 -9.06
C THR A 181 -11.50 -0.03 -10.30
N ASP A 182 -12.11 -0.24 -11.47
CA ASP A 182 -11.36 -0.45 -12.72
C ASP A 182 -10.52 0.75 -13.11
N GLU A 183 -11.06 1.94 -12.94
CA GLU A 183 -10.33 3.18 -13.22
C GLU A 183 -9.11 3.31 -12.30
N LEU A 184 -9.25 3.01 -11.01
CA LEU A 184 -8.16 3.04 -10.04
C LEU A 184 -7.09 1.99 -10.33
N LEU A 185 -7.48 0.74 -10.63
CA LEU A 185 -6.53 -0.34 -10.93
C LEU A 185 -5.75 -0.03 -12.22
N ARG A 186 -6.41 0.48 -13.26
CA ARG A 186 -5.72 0.98 -14.46
C ARG A 186 -4.76 2.13 -14.14
N LEU A 187 -5.13 3.01 -13.22
CA LEU A 187 -4.28 4.10 -12.75
C LEU A 187 -3.01 3.54 -12.08
N PHE A 188 -3.14 2.60 -11.14
CA PHE A 188 -2.00 1.96 -10.48
C PHE A 188 -1.07 1.27 -11.48
N GLY A 189 -1.62 0.56 -12.47
CA GLY A 189 -0.82 -0.03 -13.54
C GLY A 189 -0.05 1.01 -14.38
N ARG A 190 -0.65 2.20 -14.65
CA ARG A 190 0.06 3.28 -15.35
C ARG A 190 1.19 3.87 -14.50
N ILE A 191 0.93 4.15 -13.23
CA ILE A 191 1.91 4.70 -12.28
C ILE A 191 3.09 3.72 -12.11
N ASN A 192 2.79 2.42 -11.99
CA ASN A 192 3.81 1.39 -11.87
C ASN A 192 4.69 1.31 -13.13
N ARG A 193 4.10 1.33 -14.33
CA ARG A 193 4.88 1.37 -15.60
C ARG A 193 5.78 2.60 -15.74
N GLN A 194 5.51 3.67 -15.01
CA GLN A 194 6.36 4.86 -14.92
C GLN A 194 7.48 4.71 -13.88
N GLY A 195 7.60 3.54 -13.24
CA GLY A 195 8.68 3.20 -12.32
C GLY A 195 8.30 3.24 -10.84
N GLN A 196 7.07 3.61 -10.47
CA GLN A 196 6.64 3.61 -9.07
C GLN A 196 6.56 2.18 -8.54
N THR A 197 7.24 1.92 -7.43
CA THR A 197 7.09 0.66 -6.69
C THR A 197 5.79 0.71 -5.88
N ILE A 198 4.98 -0.34 -6.00
CA ILE A 198 3.67 -0.43 -5.33
C ILE A 198 3.58 -1.73 -4.52
N LEU A 199 3.20 -1.62 -3.26
CA LEU A 199 2.80 -2.75 -2.42
C LEU A 199 1.34 -2.55 -2.03
N MET A 200 0.47 -3.41 -2.52
CA MET A 200 -0.96 -3.36 -2.26
C MET A 200 -1.38 -4.54 -1.39
N VAL A 201 -2.07 -4.25 -0.29
CA VAL A 201 -2.77 -5.26 0.50
C VAL A 201 -4.21 -5.32 0.02
N THR A 202 -4.71 -6.50 -0.31
CA THR A 202 -6.10 -6.67 -0.75
C THR A 202 -6.62 -8.09 -0.57
N HIS A 203 -7.92 -8.24 -0.38
CA HIS A 203 -8.63 -9.52 -0.48
C HIS A 203 -9.29 -9.71 -1.85
N SER A 204 -9.27 -8.69 -2.70
CA SER A 204 -9.85 -8.74 -4.05
C SER A 204 -8.91 -9.44 -5.04
N VAL A 205 -9.32 -10.58 -5.59
CA VAL A 205 -8.59 -11.26 -6.66
C VAL A 205 -8.42 -10.38 -7.88
N ARG A 206 -9.46 -9.60 -8.21
CA ARG A 206 -9.43 -8.64 -9.32
C ARG A 206 -8.36 -7.56 -9.13
N ALA A 207 -8.23 -7.03 -7.91
CA ALA A 207 -7.20 -6.05 -7.60
C ALA A 207 -5.80 -6.70 -7.66
N ALA A 208 -5.64 -7.86 -7.04
CA ALA A 208 -4.37 -8.58 -7.02
C ALA A 208 -3.90 -9.02 -8.42
N SER A 209 -4.82 -9.36 -9.33
CA SER A 209 -4.47 -9.78 -10.70
C SER A 209 -3.84 -8.66 -11.53
N THR A 210 -3.93 -7.40 -11.12
CA THR A 210 -3.24 -6.28 -11.80
C THR A 210 -1.77 -6.14 -11.41
N ALA A 211 -1.34 -6.81 -10.33
CA ALA A 211 0.05 -6.81 -9.87
C ALA A 211 0.93 -7.74 -10.70
N GLY A 212 2.25 -7.55 -10.64
CA GLY A 212 3.24 -8.44 -11.25
C GLY A 212 3.53 -9.69 -10.43
N ARG A 213 3.29 -9.62 -9.11
CA ARG A 213 3.46 -10.72 -8.16
C ARG A 213 2.43 -10.64 -7.04
N VAL A 214 2.01 -11.81 -6.56
CA VAL A 214 1.11 -11.93 -5.41
C VAL A 214 1.76 -12.79 -4.34
N LEU A 215 1.80 -12.28 -3.10
CA LEU A 215 2.14 -13.06 -1.91
C LEU A 215 0.85 -13.42 -1.18
N PHE A 216 0.76 -14.66 -0.74
CA PHE A 216 -0.33 -15.15 0.10
C PHE A 216 0.16 -15.27 1.54
N ILE A 217 -0.49 -14.52 2.45
CA ILE A 217 -0.24 -14.62 3.88
C ILE A 217 -1.35 -15.45 4.52
N LYS A 218 -0.93 -16.47 5.26
CA LYS A 218 -1.80 -17.32 6.07
C LYS A 218 -1.16 -17.51 7.45
N ASP A 219 -1.95 -17.37 8.50
CA ASP A 219 -1.50 -17.57 9.90
C ASP A 219 -0.20 -16.80 10.26
N GLY A 220 -0.06 -15.58 9.72
CA GLY A 220 1.10 -14.73 9.98
C GLY A 220 2.38 -15.07 9.20
N GLU A 221 2.33 -15.99 8.24
CA GLU A 221 3.47 -16.39 7.40
C GLU A 221 3.22 -16.14 5.92
N VAL A 222 4.29 -15.97 5.13
CA VAL A 222 4.20 -16.04 3.65
C VAL A 222 4.09 -17.51 3.27
N PHE A 223 2.88 -17.94 2.94
CA PHE A 223 2.59 -19.33 2.63
C PHE A 223 2.92 -19.69 1.17
N HIS A 224 2.63 -18.79 0.23
CA HIS A 224 2.83 -19.02 -1.19
C HIS A 224 3.05 -17.72 -1.94
N GLN A 225 3.62 -17.82 -3.15
CA GLN A 225 3.74 -16.68 -4.06
C GLN A 225 3.50 -17.08 -5.51
N LEU A 226 2.88 -16.18 -6.26
CA LEU A 226 2.65 -16.31 -7.69
C LEU A 226 3.28 -15.16 -8.43
N TYR A 227 3.98 -15.46 -9.50
CA TYR A 227 4.47 -14.48 -10.47
C TYR A 227 3.55 -14.47 -11.69
N ARG A 228 3.21 -13.28 -12.15
CA ARG A 228 2.39 -13.09 -13.34
C ARG A 228 3.11 -13.59 -14.60
N GLY A 229 4.37 -13.21 -14.79
CA GLY A 229 5.12 -13.46 -16.01
C GLY A 229 4.40 -12.86 -17.23
N GLU A 230 4.22 -13.65 -18.28
CA GLU A 230 3.54 -13.26 -19.53
C GLU A 230 2.01 -13.44 -19.49
N ALA A 231 1.43 -13.87 -18.36
CA ALA A 231 0.00 -14.10 -18.24
C ALA A 231 -0.80 -12.79 -18.40
N THR A 232 -1.95 -12.88 -19.08
CA THR A 232 -2.93 -11.79 -19.13
C THR A 232 -3.55 -11.59 -17.74
N ASP A 233 -4.25 -10.45 -17.52
CA ASP A 233 -4.97 -10.18 -16.28
C ASP A 233 -5.95 -11.30 -15.95
N GLU A 234 -6.66 -11.82 -16.95
CA GLU A 234 -7.66 -12.88 -16.80
C GLU A 234 -7.01 -14.23 -16.44
N GLN A 235 -5.93 -14.59 -17.10
CA GLN A 235 -5.17 -15.81 -16.77
C GLN A 235 -4.58 -15.74 -15.38
N PHE A 236 -4.06 -14.58 -14.98
CA PHE A 236 -3.49 -14.40 -13.64
C PHE A 236 -4.58 -14.38 -12.57
N TYR A 237 -5.74 -13.76 -12.87
CA TYR A 237 -6.93 -13.81 -12.02
C TYR A 237 -7.33 -15.27 -11.73
N GLN A 238 -7.41 -16.14 -12.76
CA GLN A 238 -7.77 -17.54 -12.58
C GLN A 238 -6.76 -18.27 -11.71
N ARG A 239 -5.46 -18.09 -11.95
CA ARG A 239 -4.39 -18.72 -11.14
C ARG A 239 -4.46 -18.29 -9.66
N ILE A 240 -4.75 -17.02 -9.39
CA ILE A 240 -4.94 -16.52 -8.01
C ILE A 240 -6.17 -17.15 -7.38
N SER A 241 -7.29 -17.23 -8.10
CA SER A 241 -8.54 -17.84 -7.62
C SER A 241 -8.37 -19.32 -7.28
N ASP A 242 -7.70 -20.08 -8.15
CA ASP A 242 -7.42 -21.50 -7.94
C ASP A 242 -6.54 -21.69 -6.68
N THR A 243 -5.50 -20.84 -6.53
CA THR A 243 -4.62 -20.88 -5.36
C THR A 243 -5.38 -20.60 -4.07
N LEU A 244 -6.26 -19.58 -4.05
CA LEU A 244 -7.09 -19.27 -2.87
C LEU A 244 -8.02 -20.44 -2.53
N THR A 245 -8.62 -21.07 -3.53
CA THR A 245 -9.48 -22.25 -3.33
C THR A 245 -8.70 -23.40 -2.71
N MET A 246 -7.48 -23.67 -3.18
CA MET A 246 -6.61 -24.71 -2.59
C MET A 246 -6.21 -24.38 -1.15
N LEU A 247 -5.95 -23.09 -0.84
CA LEU A 247 -5.59 -22.64 0.51
C LEU A 247 -6.74 -22.79 1.51
N THR A 248 -7.98 -22.52 1.07
CA THR A 248 -9.17 -22.62 1.92
C THR A 248 -9.66 -24.05 2.10
N THR A 249 -9.49 -24.93 1.09
CA THR A 249 -9.93 -26.33 1.13
C THR A 249 -8.91 -27.29 1.77
N GLY A 250 -7.77 -26.80 2.25
CA GLY A 250 -6.73 -27.63 2.86
C GLY A 250 -5.93 -28.50 1.87
N GLY A 251 -6.04 -28.23 0.56
CA GLY A 251 -5.44 -29.01 -0.50
C GLY A 251 -3.91 -28.92 -0.65
N MET A 252 -3.24 -28.02 0.06
CA MET A 252 -1.78 -28.01 0.18
C MET A 252 -1.38 -28.50 1.58
N GLN A 253 -1.19 -29.80 1.72
CA GLN A 253 -0.42 -30.36 2.83
C GLN A 253 1.06 -29.99 2.61
N ARG A 254 1.74 -29.61 3.71
CA ARG A 254 3.18 -29.29 3.75
C ARG A 254 4.05 -30.40 3.20
#